data_c1a155cad9e5cf7054c231b800458e25
#
_entry.id   c1a155cad9e5cf7054c231b800458e25
#
_cell.length_a   1.000
_cell.length_b   1.000
_cell.length_c   1.000
_cell.angle_alpha   90.00
_cell.angle_beta   90.00
_cell.angle_gamma   90.00
#
_symmetry.space_group_name_H-M   'P 1'
#
loop_
_entity.id
_entity.type
_entity.pdbx_description
1 polymer ?
#
loop_
_entity_poly.entity_id
_entity_poly.type
_entity_poly.pdbx_seq_one_letter_code
_entity_poly.pdbx_strand_id
1 'polypeptide(L)'
;MAIPYNTTNAGTSVRNALRHSSIRTSSGYQHIEDIQVKHSGAWRDTKEVWVKHSGSWRLVHEGEHFLFNVTLSSNNQSDWSLSSYISGQGYGGNKIKGLVTVGGGITRRQMNLGNFSSDSIIYLRVEGGNRIQSRGGNGGNVGNNGANGQRALYTRTKFILDNGGIIAGGGGGGSGGNNSNYTYNVQQAYGCQKGSTCYRETPVTEFVPGGGGGGGAGYPNSNGGTGGDTGYNGGAGNYNSGGSAGPAAQNGTSNVGGVGGNLGQNGGDSPGGGTPGSSGTAIDGWSYRVGQSGNNDGDIRGPKVN
;
A
#
# COMPACT_ATOMS: atom_id res chain seq x y z
N MET A 1 -38.92 0.72 4.00
CA MET A 1 -38.42 2.02 4.50
C MET A 1 -36.90 1.90 4.50
N ALA A 2 -36.19 2.63 3.64
CA ALA A 2 -34.74 2.57 3.62
C ALA A 2 -34.21 3.12 4.95
N ILE A 3 -33.33 2.39 5.63
CA ILE A 3 -32.63 2.92 6.80
C ILE A 3 -31.83 4.13 6.31
N PRO A 4 -32.01 5.33 6.88
CA PRO A 4 -31.21 6.47 6.50
C PRO A 4 -29.78 6.19 6.93
N TYR A 5 -28.98 5.78 5.98
CA TYR A 5 -27.56 5.69 6.15
C TYR A 5 -27.05 7.13 6.31
N ASN A 6 -26.59 7.48 7.50
CA ASN A 6 -26.07 8.82 7.78
C ASN A 6 -24.72 9.01 7.11
N THR A 7 -24.75 9.24 5.81
CA THR A 7 -23.59 9.60 5.01
C THR A 7 -23.68 11.09 4.70
N THR A 8 -23.50 11.92 5.71
CA THR A 8 -23.54 13.37 5.55
C THR A 8 -22.58 13.90 4.48
N ASN A 9 -21.66 13.07 3.99
CA ASN A 9 -20.68 13.43 2.96
C ASN A 9 -20.51 12.41 1.81
N ALA A 10 -21.31 11.34 1.75
CA ALA A 10 -21.27 10.47 0.58
C ALA A 10 -22.13 11.09 -0.52
N GLY A 11 -21.59 11.23 -1.72
CA GLY A 11 -22.36 11.66 -2.88
C GLY A 11 -23.64 10.83 -3.06
N THR A 12 -24.64 11.39 -3.71
CA THR A 12 -25.98 10.79 -3.90
C THR A 12 -25.89 9.37 -4.51
N SER A 13 -24.85 9.08 -5.26
CA SER A 13 -24.59 7.78 -5.89
C SER A 13 -24.30 6.67 -4.89
N VAL A 14 -23.54 6.92 -3.81
CA VAL A 14 -23.26 5.92 -2.77
C VAL A 14 -24.50 5.61 -1.95
N ARG A 15 -25.32 6.62 -1.66
CA ARG A 15 -26.61 6.41 -0.97
C ARG A 15 -27.57 5.54 -1.75
N ASN A 16 -27.56 5.64 -3.06
CA ASN A 16 -28.42 4.84 -3.94
C ASN A 16 -27.92 3.41 -4.15
N ALA A 17 -26.64 3.14 -3.85
CA ALA A 17 -26.01 1.86 -4.07
C ALA A 17 -26.29 0.84 -2.96
N LEU A 18 -26.50 1.31 -1.73
CA LEU A 18 -26.75 0.47 -0.57
C LEU A 18 -28.23 0.58 -0.17
N ARG A 19 -29.09 -0.19 -0.81
CA ARG A 19 -30.50 -0.28 -0.48
C ARG A 19 -30.75 -1.56 0.30
N HIS A 20 -31.07 -1.41 1.57
CA HIS A 20 -31.50 -2.50 2.43
C HIS A 20 -33.02 -2.46 2.58
N SER A 21 -33.66 -3.59 2.36
CA SER A 21 -35.03 -3.79 2.79
C SER A 21 -35.04 -4.15 4.26
N SER A 22 -35.87 -3.48 5.03
CA SER A 22 -36.02 -3.74 6.46
C SER A 22 -37.48 -3.81 6.85
N ILE A 23 -37.82 -4.73 7.72
CA ILE A 23 -39.15 -4.83 8.36
C ILE A 23 -39.07 -4.26 9.76
N ARG A 24 -40.08 -3.47 10.15
CA ARG A 24 -40.22 -3.01 11.51
C ARG A 24 -40.87 -4.09 12.35
N THR A 25 -40.17 -4.55 13.37
CA THR A 25 -40.70 -5.48 14.40
C THR A 25 -40.88 -4.76 15.72
N SER A 26 -41.41 -5.43 16.73
CA SER A 26 -41.52 -4.91 18.10
C SER A 26 -40.13 -4.61 18.72
N SER A 27 -39.09 -5.28 18.28
CA SER A 27 -37.70 -5.09 18.73
C SER A 27 -36.89 -4.07 17.89
N GLY A 28 -37.54 -3.43 16.89
CA GLY A 28 -36.86 -2.46 16.02
C GLY A 28 -36.88 -2.85 14.53
N TYR A 29 -36.01 -2.22 13.73
CA TYR A 29 -35.89 -2.57 12.34
C TYR A 29 -34.94 -3.79 12.16
N GLN A 30 -35.42 -4.82 11.46
CA GLN A 30 -34.65 -6.00 11.09
C GLN A 30 -34.42 -6.01 9.59
N HIS A 31 -33.22 -6.40 9.19
CA HIS A 31 -32.86 -6.58 7.78
C HIS A 31 -33.63 -7.77 7.19
N ILE A 32 -34.10 -7.60 5.94
CA ILE A 32 -34.70 -8.70 5.18
C ILE A 32 -33.60 -9.28 4.31
N GLU A 33 -33.18 -10.50 4.59
CA GLU A 33 -32.13 -11.20 3.87
C GLU A 33 -32.64 -11.79 2.56
N ASP A 34 -33.90 -12.24 2.56
CA ASP A 34 -34.53 -12.90 1.43
C ASP A 34 -36.02 -12.59 1.31
N ILE A 35 -36.51 -12.46 0.08
CA ILE A 35 -37.92 -12.31 -0.23
C ILE A 35 -38.28 -13.37 -1.28
N GLN A 36 -39.18 -14.26 -0.91
CA GLN A 36 -39.66 -15.31 -1.81
C GLN A 36 -41.08 -15.06 -2.27
N VAL A 37 -41.36 -15.37 -3.52
CA VAL A 37 -42.68 -15.30 -4.14
C VAL A 37 -43.13 -16.71 -4.50
N LYS A 38 -44.36 -17.07 -4.10
CA LYS A 38 -44.96 -18.34 -4.52
C LYS A 38 -45.51 -18.19 -5.93
N HIS A 39 -44.90 -18.90 -6.89
CA HIS A 39 -45.32 -18.93 -8.28
C HIS A 39 -45.49 -20.36 -8.77
N SER A 40 -46.65 -20.68 -9.35
CA SER A 40 -46.96 -22.05 -9.84
C SER A 40 -46.76 -23.13 -8.79
N GLY A 41 -47.13 -22.85 -7.52
CA GLY A 41 -47.03 -23.82 -6.43
C GLY A 41 -45.65 -23.92 -5.75
N ALA A 42 -44.59 -23.36 -6.30
CA ALA A 42 -43.24 -23.35 -5.75
C ALA A 42 -42.83 -21.96 -5.23
N TRP A 43 -42.08 -21.94 -4.12
CA TRP A 43 -41.42 -20.72 -3.64
C TRP A 43 -40.19 -20.43 -4.49
N ARG A 44 -40.03 -19.19 -4.93
CA ARG A 44 -38.93 -18.71 -5.75
C ARG A 44 -38.34 -17.44 -5.14
N ASP A 45 -37.03 -17.38 -5.12
CA ASP A 45 -36.29 -16.21 -4.66
C ASP A 45 -36.56 -15.02 -5.60
N THR A 46 -36.76 -13.86 -4.99
CA THR A 46 -37.05 -12.61 -5.70
C THR A 46 -35.74 -11.88 -5.95
N LYS A 47 -35.40 -11.65 -7.21
CA LYS A 47 -34.18 -10.89 -7.60
C LYS A 47 -34.27 -9.44 -7.21
N GLU A 48 -35.42 -8.82 -7.45
CA GLU A 48 -35.66 -7.40 -7.20
C GLU A 48 -37.09 -7.16 -6.78
N VAL A 49 -37.28 -6.26 -5.81
CA VAL A 49 -38.63 -5.74 -5.47
C VAL A 49 -38.63 -4.24 -5.72
N TRP A 50 -39.58 -3.83 -6.54
CA TRP A 50 -39.80 -2.44 -6.90
C TRP A 50 -41.12 -1.96 -6.31
N VAL A 51 -41.13 -0.76 -5.72
CA VAL A 51 -42.33 -0.11 -5.18
C VAL A 51 -42.58 1.19 -5.92
N LYS A 52 -43.82 1.39 -6.41
CA LYS A 52 -44.23 2.65 -6.99
C LYS A 52 -44.53 3.66 -5.87
N HIS A 53 -43.79 4.75 -5.84
CA HIS A 53 -43.97 5.83 -4.86
C HIS A 53 -43.94 7.18 -5.59
N SER A 54 -44.97 7.99 -5.38
CA SER A 54 -45.14 9.31 -6.01
C SER A 54 -44.94 9.27 -7.53
N GLY A 55 -45.55 8.27 -8.19
CA GLY A 55 -45.50 8.11 -9.66
C GLY A 55 -44.26 7.45 -10.22
N SER A 56 -43.20 7.24 -9.42
CA SER A 56 -41.93 6.65 -9.84
C SER A 56 -41.69 5.28 -9.22
N TRP A 57 -41.16 4.34 -10.00
CA TRP A 57 -40.72 3.04 -9.47
C TRP A 57 -39.41 3.18 -8.72
N ARG A 58 -39.36 2.60 -7.51
CA ARG A 58 -38.17 2.58 -6.66
C ARG A 58 -37.81 1.14 -6.31
N LEU A 59 -36.58 0.76 -6.58
CA LEU A 59 -36.01 -0.51 -6.12
C LEU A 59 -35.90 -0.49 -4.59
N VAL A 60 -36.49 -1.46 -3.91
CA VAL A 60 -36.51 -1.57 -2.46
C VAL A 60 -35.83 -2.83 -1.94
N HIS A 61 -35.62 -3.83 -2.79
CA HIS A 61 -34.92 -5.07 -2.44
C HIS A 61 -34.14 -5.59 -3.64
N GLU A 62 -32.93 -6.04 -3.37
CA GLU A 62 -32.00 -6.71 -4.32
C GLU A 62 -31.52 -8.01 -3.64
N GLY A 63 -32.21 -9.13 -3.94
CA GLY A 63 -32.07 -10.40 -3.20
C GLY A 63 -30.82 -11.23 -3.52
N GLU A 64 -30.01 -10.82 -4.48
CA GLU A 64 -28.86 -11.64 -4.90
C GLU A 64 -27.51 -11.21 -4.31
N HIS A 65 -27.49 -10.12 -3.53
CA HIS A 65 -26.23 -9.58 -3.01
C HIS A 65 -26.14 -9.71 -1.49
N PHE A 66 -25.01 -10.23 -1.02
CA PHE A 66 -24.64 -10.05 0.38
C PHE A 66 -24.24 -8.58 0.60
N LEU A 67 -25.02 -7.91 1.43
CA LEU A 67 -24.85 -6.49 1.69
C LEU A 67 -23.97 -6.29 2.93
N PHE A 68 -22.98 -5.42 2.83
CA PHE A 68 -22.10 -5.10 3.94
C PHE A 68 -21.75 -3.61 3.99
N ASN A 69 -21.38 -3.18 5.19
CA ASN A 69 -20.86 -1.86 5.45
C ASN A 69 -19.84 -1.93 6.57
N VAL A 70 -18.64 -1.49 6.31
CA VAL A 70 -17.56 -1.49 7.29
C VAL A 70 -16.84 -0.16 7.31
N THR A 71 -16.61 0.36 8.52
CA THR A 71 -15.75 1.52 8.75
C THR A 71 -14.52 1.07 9.52
N LEU A 72 -13.36 1.30 8.92
CA LEU A 72 -12.06 1.06 9.50
C LEU A 72 -11.59 2.36 10.14
N SER A 73 -11.60 2.42 11.48
CA SER A 73 -11.34 3.64 12.26
C SER A 73 -10.17 3.49 13.25
N SER A 74 -9.39 2.42 13.15
CA SER A 74 -8.21 2.21 13.99
C SER A 74 -6.96 1.97 13.15
N ASN A 75 -5.83 2.56 13.57
CA ASN A 75 -4.52 2.24 13.00
C ASN A 75 -4.25 0.76 13.14
N ASN A 76 -3.78 0.13 12.07
CA ASN A 76 -3.42 -1.29 12.12
C ASN A 76 -2.29 -1.58 11.14
N GLN A 77 -1.25 -2.22 11.66
CA GLN A 77 -0.09 -2.67 10.88
C GLN A 77 -0.28 -4.05 10.23
N SER A 78 -1.41 -4.71 10.48
CA SER A 78 -1.77 -5.96 9.83
C SER A 78 -2.53 -5.72 8.54
N ASP A 79 -2.39 -6.63 7.59
CA ASP A 79 -3.16 -6.62 6.35
C ASP A 79 -4.64 -6.83 6.66
N TRP A 80 -5.49 -6.14 5.93
CA TRP A 80 -6.94 -6.30 6.06
C TRP A 80 -7.52 -6.97 4.81
N SER A 81 -8.44 -7.90 5.02
CA SER A 81 -9.12 -8.62 3.95
C SER A 81 -10.63 -8.51 4.08
N LEU A 82 -11.28 -8.07 2.99
CA LEU A 82 -12.74 -8.02 2.93
C LEU A 82 -13.35 -9.40 3.02
N SER A 83 -12.76 -10.41 2.36
CA SER A 83 -13.28 -11.77 2.42
C SER A 83 -13.31 -12.33 3.84
N SER A 84 -12.25 -12.09 4.62
CA SER A 84 -12.20 -12.50 6.03
C SER A 84 -13.24 -11.76 6.87
N TYR A 85 -13.43 -10.47 6.61
CA TYR A 85 -14.42 -9.68 7.32
C TYR A 85 -15.85 -10.18 7.07
N ILE A 86 -16.26 -10.32 5.80
CA ILE A 86 -17.64 -10.73 5.47
C ILE A 86 -17.91 -12.20 5.81
N SER A 87 -16.90 -13.08 5.77
CA SER A 87 -17.05 -14.48 6.23
C SER A 87 -17.45 -14.53 7.71
N GLY A 88 -16.90 -13.63 8.54
CA GLY A 88 -17.32 -13.47 9.94
C GLY A 88 -18.73 -12.91 10.11
N GLN A 89 -19.34 -12.37 9.04
CA GLN A 89 -20.70 -11.84 9.02
C GLN A 89 -21.72 -12.81 8.37
N GLY A 90 -21.33 -14.07 8.12
CA GLY A 90 -22.22 -15.06 7.55
C GLY A 90 -22.26 -15.08 6.00
N TYR A 91 -21.24 -14.51 5.32
CA TYR A 91 -21.17 -14.56 3.87
C TYR A 91 -21.12 -16.02 3.34
N GLY A 92 -22.12 -16.38 2.54
CA GLY A 92 -22.31 -17.73 1.98
C GLY A 92 -21.87 -17.92 0.53
N GLY A 93 -21.07 -17.02 -0.05
CA GLY A 93 -20.59 -17.17 -1.44
C GLY A 93 -21.39 -16.43 -2.51
N ASN A 94 -22.39 -15.64 -2.14
CA ASN A 94 -23.20 -14.85 -3.05
C ASN A 94 -22.43 -13.66 -3.64
N LYS A 95 -23.04 -12.94 -4.60
CA LYS A 95 -22.57 -11.64 -5.04
C LYS A 95 -22.52 -10.67 -3.85
N ILE A 96 -21.56 -9.77 -3.83
CA ILE A 96 -21.45 -8.77 -2.76
C ILE A 96 -21.73 -7.37 -3.27
N LYS A 97 -22.32 -6.54 -2.41
CA LYS A 97 -22.46 -5.11 -2.65
C LYS A 97 -22.31 -4.37 -1.33
N GLY A 98 -21.34 -3.49 -1.24
CA GLY A 98 -21.13 -2.83 0.05
C GLY A 98 -20.15 -1.69 0.03
N LEU A 99 -20.02 -1.07 1.20
CA LEU A 99 -19.15 0.07 1.44
C LEU A 99 -18.03 -0.30 2.41
N VAL A 100 -16.82 0.04 2.02
CA VAL A 100 -15.64 0.05 2.88
C VAL A 100 -15.21 1.50 3.07
N THR A 101 -15.23 1.98 4.29
CA THR A 101 -14.77 3.33 4.64
C THR A 101 -13.50 3.24 5.46
N VAL A 102 -12.48 4.01 5.07
CA VAL A 102 -11.28 4.25 5.88
C VAL A 102 -11.41 5.67 6.44
N GLY A 103 -11.66 5.79 7.74
CA GLY A 103 -12.00 7.06 8.40
C GLY A 103 -11.40 7.16 9.79
N GLY A 104 -11.50 8.34 10.42
CA GLY A 104 -11.03 8.56 11.78
C GLY A 104 -9.57 8.99 11.93
N GLY A 105 -8.94 9.50 10.87
CA GLY A 105 -7.56 10.02 10.92
C GLY A 105 -6.50 8.90 10.97
N ILE A 106 -6.75 7.75 10.35
CA ILE A 106 -5.94 6.54 10.49
C ILE A 106 -5.07 6.24 9.28
N THR A 107 -4.07 5.38 9.50
CA THR A 107 -3.33 4.67 8.45
C THR A 107 -3.60 3.18 8.55
N ARG A 108 -4.04 2.60 7.44
CA ARG A 108 -4.16 1.15 7.27
C ARG A 108 -2.99 0.63 6.43
N ARG A 109 -2.41 -0.47 6.88
CA ARG A 109 -1.54 -1.26 6.04
C ARG A 109 -2.37 -1.92 4.94
N GLN A 110 -1.77 -2.44 3.95
CA GLN A 110 -2.30 -3.18 2.80
C GLN A 110 -3.75 -3.68 2.96
N MET A 111 -4.59 -3.33 2.00
CA MET A 111 -5.98 -3.77 1.95
C MET A 111 -6.22 -4.71 0.77
N ASN A 112 -6.92 -5.81 1.04
CA ASN A 112 -7.35 -6.78 0.04
C ASN A 112 -8.88 -6.78 -0.05
N LEU A 113 -9.42 -6.20 -1.13
CA LEU A 113 -10.85 -6.18 -1.41
C LEU A 113 -11.36 -7.48 -2.04
N GLY A 114 -10.46 -8.41 -2.37
CA GLY A 114 -10.83 -9.75 -2.81
C GLY A 114 -11.07 -9.91 -4.31
N ASN A 115 -11.53 -11.13 -4.63
CA ASN A 115 -11.94 -11.55 -5.96
C ASN A 115 -13.32 -12.22 -5.83
N PHE A 116 -14.35 -11.44 -6.04
CA PHE A 116 -15.75 -11.90 -5.97
C PHE A 116 -16.35 -12.00 -7.37
N SER A 117 -17.58 -12.52 -7.47
CA SER A 117 -18.26 -12.71 -8.75
C SER A 117 -18.36 -11.41 -9.57
N SER A 118 -18.51 -11.52 -10.89
CA SER A 118 -18.48 -10.41 -11.85
C SER A 118 -19.52 -9.31 -11.60
N ASP A 119 -20.62 -9.66 -10.92
CA ASP A 119 -21.71 -8.73 -10.61
C ASP A 119 -21.54 -8.07 -9.23
N SER A 120 -20.52 -8.47 -8.49
CA SER A 120 -20.17 -7.84 -7.22
C SER A 120 -19.62 -6.43 -7.44
N ILE A 121 -19.93 -5.52 -6.51
CA ILE A 121 -19.43 -4.14 -6.53
C ILE A 121 -19.09 -3.65 -5.13
N ILE A 122 -17.94 -3.02 -4.99
CA ILE A 122 -17.45 -2.47 -3.73
C ILE A 122 -17.32 -0.95 -3.86
N TYR A 123 -17.86 -0.22 -2.91
CA TYR A 123 -17.59 1.19 -2.75
C TYR A 123 -16.44 1.34 -1.75
N LEU A 124 -15.30 1.84 -2.22
CA LEU A 124 -14.16 2.15 -1.36
C LEU A 124 -14.09 3.66 -1.17
N ARG A 125 -14.21 4.06 0.08
CA ARG A 125 -14.08 5.45 0.50
C ARG A 125 -12.89 5.60 1.42
N VAL A 126 -11.99 6.51 1.08
CA VAL A 126 -10.89 6.95 1.95
C VAL A 126 -11.14 8.40 2.30
N GLU A 127 -11.53 8.68 3.54
CA GLU A 127 -11.84 10.04 3.96
C GLU A 127 -10.57 10.89 4.09
N GLY A 128 -10.71 12.22 4.03
CA GLY A 128 -9.60 13.14 4.18
C GLY A 128 -8.80 12.90 5.46
N GLY A 129 -7.47 13.01 5.39
CA GLY A 129 -6.57 12.73 6.51
C GLY A 129 -6.27 11.25 6.77
N ASN A 130 -6.91 10.33 6.04
CA ASN A 130 -6.70 8.88 6.17
C ASN A 130 -5.79 8.36 5.07
N ARG A 131 -5.21 7.16 5.31
CA ARG A 131 -4.29 6.53 4.36
C ARG A 131 -4.49 5.03 4.27
N ILE A 132 -4.31 4.51 3.05
CA ILE A 132 -4.00 3.11 2.78
C ILE A 132 -2.56 3.09 2.27
N GLN A 133 -1.65 2.56 3.07
CA GLN A 133 -0.22 2.70 2.79
C GLN A 133 0.51 1.41 3.12
N SER A 134 1.23 0.86 2.15
CA SER A 134 1.98 -0.36 2.36
C SER A 134 3.38 -0.12 2.90
N ARG A 135 4.05 -1.22 3.29
CA ARG A 135 5.41 -1.20 3.79
C ARG A 135 6.40 -0.86 2.68
N GLY A 136 7.39 -0.04 3.00
CA GLY A 136 8.55 0.21 2.15
C GLY A 136 9.49 -0.99 2.08
N GLY A 137 10.30 -1.06 1.06
CA GLY A 137 11.39 -2.03 0.93
C GLY A 137 12.54 -1.67 1.87
N ASN A 138 13.19 -2.68 2.45
CA ASN A 138 14.41 -2.46 3.22
C ASN A 138 15.55 -2.04 2.30
N GLY A 139 16.47 -1.24 2.81
CA GLY A 139 17.71 -0.90 2.12
C GLY A 139 18.60 -2.13 1.96
N GLY A 140 19.36 -2.17 0.85
CA GLY A 140 20.34 -3.22 0.59
C GLY A 140 21.55 -3.10 1.53
N ASN A 141 22.02 -4.22 2.04
CA ASN A 141 23.31 -4.29 2.70
C ASN A 141 24.43 -4.05 1.66
N VAL A 142 25.65 -3.86 2.10
CA VAL A 142 26.81 -3.70 1.24
C VAL A 142 26.81 -4.69 0.08
N GLY A 143 26.91 -4.18 -1.14
CA GLY A 143 26.92 -4.96 -2.38
C GLY A 143 25.59 -5.59 -2.76
N ASN A 144 24.53 -5.42 -1.95
CA ASN A 144 23.24 -6.07 -2.17
C ASN A 144 22.17 -5.11 -2.70
N ASN A 145 21.17 -5.70 -3.32
CA ASN A 145 20.02 -4.98 -3.84
C ASN A 145 19.13 -4.44 -2.69
N GLY A 146 18.50 -3.30 -2.94
CA GLY A 146 17.39 -2.83 -2.12
C GLY A 146 16.16 -3.71 -2.33
N ALA A 147 15.35 -3.88 -1.30
CA ALA A 147 14.09 -4.62 -1.40
C ALA A 147 12.98 -3.78 -2.05
N ASN A 148 12.04 -4.45 -2.70
CA ASN A 148 10.88 -3.79 -3.29
C ASN A 148 9.90 -3.32 -2.21
N GLY A 149 9.23 -2.19 -2.45
CA GLY A 149 8.06 -1.76 -1.69
C GLY A 149 6.88 -2.71 -1.91
N GLN A 150 5.95 -2.74 -0.96
CA GLN A 150 4.75 -3.57 -1.05
C GLN A 150 3.59 -2.81 -1.68
N ARG A 151 2.56 -3.54 -2.16
CA ARG A 151 1.33 -2.94 -2.69
C ARG A 151 0.42 -2.47 -1.55
N ALA A 152 -0.37 -1.41 -1.80
CA ALA A 152 -1.31 -0.88 -0.83
C ALA A 152 -2.71 -1.50 -0.97
N LEU A 153 -3.25 -1.54 -2.17
CA LEU A 153 -4.60 -2.04 -2.44
C LEU A 153 -4.57 -3.16 -3.48
N TYR A 154 -5.31 -4.24 -3.21
CA TYR A 154 -5.55 -5.33 -4.16
C TYR A 154 -7.05 -5.54 -4.36
N THR A 155 -7.47 -5.72 -5.61
CA THR A 155 -8.82 -6.14 -5.94
C THR A 155 -8.87 -6.86 -7.31
N ARG A 156 -9.79 -7.80 -7.43
CA ARG A 156 -10.25 -8.39 -8.71
C ARG A 156 -11.77 -8.30 -8.81
N THR A 157 -12.37 -7.41 -8.00
CA THR A 157 -13.81 -7.14 -7.96
C THR A 157 -14.05 -5.71 -8.43
N LYS A 158 -15.12 -5.49 -9.16
CA LYS A 158 -15.51 -4.13 -9.56
C LYS A 158 -15.60 -3.21 -8.35
N PHE A 159 -15.00 -2.04 -8.44
CA PHE A 159 -15.06 -1.06 -7.36
C PHE A 159 -15.25 0.36 -7.86
N ILE A 160 -15.88 1.15 -7.01
CA ILE A 160 -16.00 2.61 -7.15
C ILE A 160 -15.12 3.22 -6.10
N LEU A 161 -14.26 4.16 -6.50
CA LEU A 161 -13.30 4.82 -5.61
C LEU A 161 -13.74 6.25 -5.30
N ASP A 162 -13.88 6.57 -4.02
CA ASP A 162 -14.00 7.93 -3.47
C ASP A 162 -12.83 8.17 -2.52
N ASN A 163 -11.72 8.69 -3.06
CA ASN A 163 -10.48 8.91 -2.31
C ASN A 163 -10.29 10.40 -1.98
N GLY A 164 -10.62 10.79 -0.76
CA GLY A 164 -10.26 12.10 -0.20
C GLY A 164 -8.94 12.08 0.61
N GLY A 165 -8.33 10.91 0.75
CA GLY A 165 -7.11 10.67 1.51
C GLY A 165 -5.93 10.31 0.60
N ILE A 166 -5.09 9.36 1.07
CA ILE A 166 -3.90 8.89 0.35
C ILE A 166 -3.96 7.37 0.17
N ILE A 167 -3.74 6.89 -1.05
CA ILE A 167 -3.48 5.48 -1.36
C ILE A 167 -2.07 5.38 -1.93
N ALA A 168 -1.15 4.71 -1.22
CA ALA A 168 0.26 4.73 -1.58
C ALA A 168 0.93 3.36 -1.48
N GLY A 169 1.57 2.95 -2.55
CA GLY A 169 2.55 1.86 -2.53
C GLY A 169 3.78 2.25 -1.70
N GLY A 170 4.42 1.28 -1.07
CA GLY A 170 5.67 1.53 -0.34
C GLY A 170 6.79 1.97 -1.28
N GLY A 171 7.70 2.79 -0.82
CA GLY A 171 8.92 3.12 -1.54
C GLY A 171 9.86 1.93 -1.63
N GLY A 172 10.65 1.83 -2.68
CA GLY A 172 11.73 0.85 -2.80
C GLY A 172 12.89 1.17 -1.86
N GLY A 173 13.60 0.16 -1.39
CA GLY A 173 14.85 0.33 -0.66
C GLY A 173 15.98 0.77 -1.61
N GLY A 174 16.89 1.61 -1.13
CA GLY A 174 18.12 1.95 -1.86
C GLY A 174 19.08 0.75 -1.93
N SER A 175 19.91 0.71 -2.94
CA SER A 175 20.94 -0.32 -3.06
C SER A 175 22.10 -0.08 -2.10
N GLY A 176 22.80 -1.16 -1.69
CA GLY A 176 24.04 -1.05 -0.93
C GLY A 176 25.24 -0.79 -1.86
N GLY A 177 26.15 0.08 -1.46
CA GLY A 177 27.42 0.31 -2.13
C GLY A 177 28.41 -0.82 -1.90
N ASN A 178 29.29 -1.10 -2.85
CA ASN A 178 30.31 -2.12 -2.72
C ASN A 178 31.48 -1.69 -1.83
N ASN A 179 32.07 -2.65 -1.15
CA ASN A 179 33.40 -2.48 -0.58
C ASN A 179 34.42 -2.31 -1.72
N SER A 180 35.43 -1.52 -1.51
CA SER A 180 36.55 -1.35 -2.44
C SER A 180 37.90 -1.25 -1.71
N ASN A 181 38.96 -1.26 -2.45
CA ASN A 181 40.29 -1.00 -1.94
C ASN A 181 40.83 0.26 -2.60
N TYR A 182 41.42 1.12 -1.77
CA TYR A 182 42.13 2.31 -2.26
C TYR A 182 43.62 2.12 -2.04
N THR A 183 44.40 2.24 -3.13
CA THR A 183 45.85 2.10 -3.09
C THR A 183 46.49 3.45 -3.35
N TYR A 184 47.38 3.87 -2.47
CA TYR A 184 48.17 5.07 -2.59
C TYR A 184 49.62 4.81 -2.25
N ASN A 185 50.51 5.63 -2.76
CA ASN A 185 51.94 5.51 -2.49
C ASN A 185 52.33 6.38 -1.29
N VAL A 186 53.02 5.76 -0.33
CA VAL A 186 53.63 6.48 0.78
C VAL A 186 55.15 6.51 0.56
N GLN A 187 55.78 7.64 0.86
CA GLN A 187 57.23 7.77 0.84
C GLN A 187 57.80 7.22 2.13
N GLN A 188 58.49 6.12 2.03
CA GLN A 188 59.26 5.57 3.18
C GLN A 188 60.72 5.99 3.08
N ALA A 189 61.19 6.61 4.15
CA ALA A 189 62.57 6.97 4.28
C ALA A 189 63.44 5.73 4.54
N TYR A 190 64.55 5.59 3.85
CA TYR A 190 65.54 4.56 4.16
C TYR A 190 66.97 5.17 4.09
N GLY A 191 67.90 4.52 4.79
CA GLY A 191 69.26 4.97 4.81
C GLY A 191 70.00 4.75 3.50
N CYS A 192 70.57 5.83 2.97
CA CYS A 192 71.44 5.75 1.77
C CYS A 192 72.91 5.75 2.18
N GLN A 193 73.80 5.29 1.29
CA GLN A 193 75.24 5.42 1.51
C GLN A 193 75.61 6.89 1.70
N LYS A 194 76.51 7.17 2.64
CA LYS A 194 77.00 8.49 3.01
C LYS A 194 76.10 9.35 3.89
N GLY A 195 75.16 8.79 4.65
CA GLY A 195 74.38 9.53 5.66
C GLY A 195 73.21 10.38 5.07
N SER A 196 72.88 10.21 3.80
CA SER A 196 71.70 10.85 3.18
C SER A 196 70.45 10.03 3.44
N THR A 197 69.30 10.68 3.54
CA THR A 197 67.97 10.01 3.55
C THR A 197 67.46 9.88 2.15
N CYS A 198 67.19 8.65 1.72
CA CYS A 198 66.48 8.39 0.46
C CYS A 198 65.06 8.01 0.74
N TYR A 199 64.19 8.25 -0.23
CA TYR A 199 62.78 7.90 -0.15
C TYR A 199 62.43 6.86 -1.21
N ARG A 200 61.68 5.85 -0.76
CA ARG A 200 61.10 4.84 -1.65
C ARG A 200 59.60 4.97 -1.61
N GLU A 201 58.94 5.01 -2.74
CA GLU A 201 57.51 4.88 -2.80
C GLU A 201 57.10 3.42 -2.56
N THR A 202 56.25 3.22 -1.59
CA THR A 202 55.68 1.91 -1.24
C THR A 202 54.16 2.01 -1.38
N PRO A 203 53.51 1.19 -2.20
CA PRO A 203 52.05 1.17 -2.28
C PRO A 203 51.47 0.64 -0.96
N VAL A 204 50.50 1.36 -0.44
CA VAL A 204 49.66 0.97 0.70
C VAL A 204 48.25 0.83 0.21
N THR A 205 47.65 -0.30 0.51
CA THR A 205 46.25 -0.56 0.15
C THR A 205 45.42 -0.53 1.41
N GLU A 206 44.41 0.34 1.42
CA GLU A 206 43.44 0.46 2.51
C GLU A 206 42.08 -0.08 2.05
N PHE A 207 41.41 -0.77 2.97
CA PHE A 207 40.04 -1.22 2.76
C PHE A 207 39.08 -0.04 2.94
N VAL A 208 38.16 0.14 1.97
CA VAL A 208 37.15 1.19 1.97
C VAL A 208 35.76 0.52 2.08
N PRO A 209 35.09 0.61 3.22
CA PRO A 209 33.78 0.00 3.40
C PRO A 209 32.70 0.70 2.57
N GLY A 210 31.80 -0.08 2.01
CA GLY A 210 30.64 0.41 1.29
C GLY A 210 29.52 0.85 2.23
N GLY A 211 28.73 1.82 1.80
CA GLY A 211 27.56 2.30 2.53
C GLY A 211 26.34 1.39 2.34
N GLY A 212 25.52 1.24 3.37
CA GLY A 212 24.23 0.57 3.28
C GLY A 212 23.17 1.43 2.56
N GLY A 213 22.24 0.81 1.88
CA GLY A 213 21.11 1.51 1.24
C GLY A 213 20.08 2.02 2.26
N GLY A 214 19.42 3.14 1.97
CA GLY A 214 18.29 3.65 2.76
C GLY A 214 17.04 2.81 2.61
N GLY A 215 16.23 2.66 3.65
CA GLY A 215 14.92 2.00 3.58
C GLY A 215 13.88 2.87 2.86
N GLY A 216 12.98 2.27 2.11
CA GLY A 216 11.89 2.96 1.43
C GLY A 216 10.81 3.47 2.39
N ALA A 217 10.09 4.52 2.03
CA ALA A 217 8.95 5.02 2.80
C ALA A 217 7.82 4.00 2.91
N GLY A 218 7.16 3.91 4.05
CA GLY A 218 6.05 2.98 4.20
C GLY A 218 5.49 2.86 5.61
N TYR A 219 4.42 2.06 5.73
CA TYR A 219 3.79 1.74 7.00
C TYR A 219 3.62 0.21 7.17
N PRO A 220 4.17 -0.41 8.20
CA PRO A 220 5.15 0.19 9.12
C PRO A 220 6.46 0.59 8.44
N ASN A 221 7.31 1.30 9.18
CA ASN A 221 8.60 1.75 8.68
C ASN A 221 9.47 0.59 8.17
N SER A 222 10.29 0.87 7.18
CA SER A 222 11.32 -0.05 6.66
C SER A 222 12.66 0.20 7.32
N ASN A 223 13.55 -0.78 7.26
CA ASN A 223 14.91 -0.66 7.79
C ASN A 223 15.88 -0.19 6.69
N GLY A 224 16.90 0.56 7.08
CA GLY A 224 18.09 0.77 6.25
C GLY A 224 18.93 -0.50 6.17
N GLY A 225 19.78 -0.59 5.15
CA GLY A 225 20.77 -1.65 4.99
C GLY A 225 22.00 -1.40 5.86
N THR A 226 22.71 -2.47 6.21
CA THR A 226 23.99 -2.38 6.94
C THR A 226 25.13 -2.02 5.99
N GLY A 227 26.01 -1.12 6.42
CA GLY A 227 27.26 -0.81 5.73
C GLY A 227 28.33 -1.86 5.96
N GLY A 228 29.47 -1.73 5.29
CA GLY A 228 30.64 -2.61 5.46
C GLY A 228 31.37 -2.44 6.78
N ASP A 229 31.06 -1.40 7.52
CA ASP A 229 31.50 -1.14 8.89
C ASP A 229 30.43 -0.33 9.65
N THR A 230 30.55 -0.28 10.98
CA THR A 230 29.68 0.53 11.84
C THR A 230 29.83 2.02 11.50
N GLY A 231 28.74 2.69 11.21
CA GLY A 231 28.73 4.10 10.78
C GLY A 231 28.46 4.30 9.30
N TYR A 232 28.50 3.24 8.49
CA TYR A 232 28.15 3.27 7.07
C TYR A 232 26.74 2.73 6.77
N ASN A 233 25.92 2.56 7.79
CA ASN A 233 24.56 2.07 7.65
C ASN A 233 23.66 3.10 6.94
N GLY A 234 22.75 2.61 6.12
CA GLY A 234 21.66 3.41 5.58
C GLY A 234 20.63 3.76 6.67
N GLY A 235 19.97 4.90 6.52
CA GLY A 235 18.88 5.31 7.40
C GLY A 235 17.61 4.48 7.17
N ALA A 236 16.81 4.29 8.22
CA ALA A 236 15.48 3.70 8.07
C ALA A 236 14.54 4.62 7.29
N GLY A 237 13.68 4.04 6.45
CA GLY A 237 12.57 4.76 5.86
C GLY A 237 11.50 5.03 6.93
N ASN A 238 10.81 6.12 6.77
CA ASN A 238 9.71 6.47 7.65
C ASN A 238 8.37 6.45 6.90
N TYR A 239 7.35 6.86 7.60
CA TYR A 239 5.97 6.95 7.15
C TYR A 239 5.75 7.77 5.85
N ASN A 240 6.56 8.81 5.59
CA ASN A 240 6.38 9.72 4.45
C ASN A 240 7.55 9.69 3.46
N SER A 241 8.75 9.40 3.92
CA SER A 241 9.98 9.53 3.15
C SER A 241 10.90 8.33 3.28
N GLY A 242 11.66 8.06 2.25
CA GLY A 242 12.74 7.09 2.27
C GLY A 242 13.86 7.51 3.22
N GLY A 243 14.62 6.54 3.69
CA GLY A 243 15.79 6.73 4.53
C GLY A 243 16.99 7.24 3.74
N SER A 244 17.93 7.86 4.43
CA SER A 244 19.19 8.33 3.84
C SER A 244 20.07 7.17 3.36
N ALA A 245 20.90 7.43 2.37
CA ALA A 245 22.02 6.56 2.02
C ALA A 245 23.02 6.44 3.18
N GLY A 246 23.63 5.29 3.34
CA GLY A 246 24.82 5.14 4.16
C GLY A 246 26.00 5.89 3.50
N PRO A 247 26.81 6.62 4.30
CA PRO A 247 27.91 7.42 3.75
C PRO A 247 28.99 6.55 3.09
N ALA A 248 29.78 7.15 2.22
CA ALA A 248 31.04 6.57 1.75
C ALA A 248 32.15 6.80 2.77
N ALA A 249 33.15 5.92 2.79
CA ALA A 249 34.41 6.21 3.48
C ALA A 249 35.15 7.37 2.79
N GLN A 250 36.01 8.05 3.53
CA GLN A 250 36.56 9.38 3.22
C GLN A 250 37.31 9.52 1.87
N ASN A 251 37.67 8.52 1.17
CA ASN A 251 38.47 8.59 -0.05
C ASN A 251 37.84 7.97 -1.31
N GLY A 252 36.57 7.61 -1.25
CA GLY A 252 35.96 6.87 -2.35
C GLY A 252 34.68 7.53 -2.88
N THR A 253 34.65 7.76 -4.13
CA THR A 253 33.49 8.35 -4.83
C THR A 253 32.41 7.32 -5.16
N SER A 254 32.66 6.02 -5.00
CA SER A 254 31.80 4.96 -5.55
C SER A 254 31.12 4.04 -4.53
N ASN A 255 31.29 4.28 -3.23
CA ASN A 255 30.86 3.31 -2.22
C ASN A 255 29.67 3.79 -1.37
N VAL A 256 29.06 4.89 -1.72
CA VAL A 256 27.85 5.42 -1.07
C VAL A 256 26.70 4.47 -1.33
N GLY A 257 25.87 4.18 -0.34
CA GLY A 257 24.59 3.50 -0.55
C GLY A 257 23.59 4.34 -1.35
N GLY A 258 22.57 3.73 -1.92
CA GLY A 258 21.44 4.43 -2.52
C GLY A 258 20.47 4.94 -1.46
N VAL A 259 19.77 6.04 -1.73
CA VAL A 259 18.69 6.53 -0.84
C VAL A 259 17.46 5.64 -0.94
N GLY A 260 16.65 5.56 0.11
CA GLY A 260 15.33 4.94 0.05
C GLY A 260 14.35 5.78 -0.78
N GLY A 261 13.46 5.12 -1.53
CA GLY A 261 12.41 5.78 -2.29
C GLY A 261 11.31 6.35 -1.37
N ASN A 262 10.73 7.49 -1.75
CA ASN A 262 9.51 7.98 -1.12
C ASN A 262 8.32 7.10 -1.50
N LEU A 263 7.14 7.38 -0.92
CA LEU A 263 5.90 6.65 -1.24
C LEU A 263 5.66 6.56 -2.75
N GLY A 264 5.54 5.35 -3.26
CA GLY A 264 5.32 5.07 -4.67
C GLY A 264 6.52 5.35 -5.59
N GLN A 265 7.71 5.57 -5.05
CA GLN A 265 8.94 5.81 -5.79
C GLN A 265 9.93 4.66 -5.61
N ASN A 266 10.74 4.40 -6.63
CA ASN A 266 11.85 3.45 -6.54
C ASN A 266 12.90 3.95 -5.56
N GLY A 267 13.68 3.03 -5.01
CA GLY A 267 14.90 3.38 -4.28
C GLY A 267 15.93 4.01 -5.21
N GLY A 268 16.91 4.68 -4.61
CA GLY A 268 18.06 5.23 -5.32
C GLY A 268 19.13 4.17 -5.57
N ASP A 269 19.88 4.39 -6.64
CA ASP A 269 21.01 3.55 -7.03
C ASP A 269 22.28 3.95 -6.27
N SER A 270 23.16 2.98 -6.10
CA SER A 270 24.51 3.16 -5.57
C SER A 270 25.49 2.93 -6.72
N PRO A 271 26.36 3.90 -7.05
CA PRO A 271 27.38 3.69 -8.07
C PRO A 271 28.23 2.45 -7.75
N GLY A 272 28.22 1.46 -8.64
CA GLY A 272 29.00 0.22 -8.50
C GLY A 272 28.50 -0.78 -7.46
N GLY A 273 27.30 -0.57 -6.89
CA GLY A 273 26.68 -1.44 -5.89
C GLY A 273 25.60 -2.36 -6.45
N GLY A 274 24.68 -2.79 -5.59
CA GLY A 274 23.47 -3.53 -5.99
C GLY A 274 22.47 -2.66 -6.74
N THR A 275 21.35 -3.23 -7.16
CA THR A 275 20.24 -2.49 -7.78
C THR A 275 19.24 -1.99 -6.72
N PRO A 276 18.62 -0.81 -6.91
CA PRO A 276 17.61 -0.34 -6.00
C PRO A 276 16.32 -1.16 -6.10
N GLY A 277 15.55 -1.21 -5.03
CA GLY A 277 14.24 -1.81 -5.01
C GLY A 277 13.21 -0.96 -5.78
N SER A 278 12.29 -1.61 -6.45
CA SER A 278 11.16 -0.96 -7.10
C SER A 278 10.14 -0.48 -6.07
N SER A 279 9.39 0.57 -6.43
CA SER A 279 8.24 0.99 -5.64
C SER A 279 7.17 -0.09 -5.58
N GLY A 280 6.43 -0.13 -4.49
CA GLY A 280 5.21 -0.92 -4.38
C GLY A 280 4.08 -0.32 -5.22
N THR A 281 3.16 -1.18 -5.62
CA THR A 281 1.96 -0.79 -6.36
C THR A 281 0.98 -0.08 -5.44
N ALA A 282 0.45 1.08 -5.86
CA ALA A 282 -0.62 1.75 -5.12
C ALA A 282 -1.92 0.95 -5.23
N ILE A 283 -2.33 0.59 -6.44
CA ILE A 283 -3.54 -0.20 -6.71
C ILE A 283 -3.22 -1.31 -7.71
N ASP A 284 -3.37 -2.56 -7.27
CA ASP A 284 -3.32 -3.77 -8.09
C ASP A 284 -4.77 -4.23 -8.37
N GLY A 285 -5.20 -4.09 -9.61
CA GLY A 285 -6.57 -4.28 -10.07
C GLY A 285 -7.24 -2.99 -10.54
N TRP A 286 -6.48 -2.06 -11.09
CA TRP A 286 -7.01 -0.77 -11.56
C TRP A 286 -8.07 -0.90 -12.64
N SER A 287 -8.00 -1.92 -13.51
CA SER A 287 -9.03 -2.18 -14.55
C SER A 287 -10.39 -2.56 -14.00
N TYR A 288 -10.46 -2.98 -12.74
CA TYR A 288 -11.73 -3.27 -12.06
C TYR A 288 -12.45 -2.02 -11.54
N ARG A 289 -11.81 -0.86 -11.63
CA ARG A 289 -12.46 0.40 -11.30
C ARG A 289 -13.55 0.72 -12.32
N VAL A 290 -14.75 0.92 -11.84
CA VAL A 290 -15.89 1.28 -12.70
C VAL A 290 -16.13 2.79 -12.66
N GLY A 291 -16.34 3.38 -13.84
CA GLY A 291 -16.65 4.81 -13.96
C GLY A 291 -18.11 5.07 -13.56
N GLN A 292 -18.31 5.77 -12.45
CA GLN A 292 -19.60 6.29 -12.03
C GLN A 292 -19.45 7.73 -11.50
N SER A 293 -20.54 8.49 -11.48
CA SER A 293 -20.55 9.79 -10.81
C SER A 293 -20.19 9.62 -9.33
N GLY A 294 -19.23 10.38 -8.85
CA GLY A 294 -18.70 10.28 -7.47
C GLY A 294 -17.35 9.59 -7.36
N ASN A 295 -16.77 9.12 -8.46
CA ASN A 295 -15.36 8.73 -8.46
C ASN A 295 -14.48 9.95 -8.19
N ASN A 296 -13.65 9.83 -7.17
CA ASN A 296 -12.59 10.76 -6.84
C ASN A 296 -11.29 9.97 -6.69
N ASP A 297 -10.28 10.28 -7.49
CA ASP A 297 -9.00 9.57 -7.44
C ASP A 297 -8.14 10.06 -6.27
N GLY A 298 -8.29 11.30 -5.86
CA GLY A 298 -7.51 11.87 -4.75
C GLY A 298 -6.01 11.73 -4.96
N ASP A 299 -5.29 11.52 -3.86
CA ASP A 299 -3.83 11.34 -3.86
C ASP A 299 -3.50 9.83 -3.97
N ILE A 300 -3.04 9.40 -5.15
CA ILE A 300 -2.58 8.03 -5.42
C ILE A 300 -1.10 8.06 -5.78
N ARG A 301 -0.25 7.44 -4.96
CA ARG A 301 1.21 7.44 -5.13
C ARG A 301 1.73 6.04 -5.45
N GLY A 302 2.29 5.88 -6.63
CA GLY A 302 2.84 4.63 -7.14
C GLY A 302 2.05 4.03 -8.30
N PRO A 303 2.55 2.93 -8.88
CA PRO A 303 1.92 2.29 -10.02
C PRO A 303 0.48 1.84 -9.76
N LYS A 304 -0.35 1.96 -10.79
CA LYS A 304 -1.68 1.35 -10.89
C LYS A 304 -1.58 0.25 -11.93
N VAL A 305 -1.78 -1.00 -11.51
CA VAL A 305 -1.59 -2.20 -12.36
C VAL A 305 -2.81 -3.11 -12.32
N ASN A 306 -2.82 -4.12 -13.17
CA ASN A 306 -3.89 -5.13 -13.27
C ASN A 306 -3.40 -6.53 -12.91
#